data_1f499348a78a3fe5df66fabc97576da1
#
_entry.id   1f499348a78a3fe5df66fabc97576da1
#
_cell.length_a   1.000
_cell.length_b   1.000
_cell.length_c   1.000
_cell.angle_alpha   90.00
_cell.angle_beta   90.00
_cell.angle_gamma   90.00
#
_symmetry.space_group_name_H-M   'P 1'
#
loop_
_entity.id
_entity.type
_entity.pdbx_description
1 polymer ?
#
loop_
_entity_poly.entity_id
_entity_poly.type
_entity_poly.pdbx_seq_one_letter_code
_entity_poly.pdbx_strand_id
1 'polypeptide(L)'
;ILDKNGNVVYGSVTQETKEALLKLHNLYEDEILDQRFLLRKTENIDDLLKTGHCGAICGRWWAPNNPLSAAYNVDSNAEWKPYLLDKEQVNETQKISVFESYDQWMYVVVRKGYEHPEIVAKYVSAIFDQSRYANDSAAREVNDYFSINVDPTARPLNINVDYEDALYRTTEHIQAALDKTLDVSELSGLEKSYFNTCKSYLNGQLTTANGWAAYASRIQAVGELQKAGITSTSTC
;
A
#
# COMPACT_ATOMS: atom_id res chain seq x y z
N ILE A 1 6.08 -22.37 8.74
CA ILE A 1 7.38 -21.69 8.66
C ILE A 1 8.52 -22.71 8.66
N LEU A 2 9.73 -22.26 8.33
CA LEU A 2 10.93 -23.09 8.46
C LEU A 2 11.58 -22.81 9.82
N ASP A 3 11.99 -23.85 10.51
CA ASP A 3 12.84 -23.71 11.71
C ASP A 3 14.29 -23.37 11.33
N LYS A 4 15.15 -23.17 12.33
CA LYS A 4 16.59 -22.88 12.14
C LYS A 4 17.36 -23.97 11.39
N ASN A 5 16.81 -25.18 11.29
CA ASN A 5 17.38 -26.33 10.61
C ASN A 5 16.79 -26.54 9.21
N GLY A 6 15.88 -25.69 8.78
CA GLY A 6 15.19 -25.78 7.50
C GLY A 6 14.00 -26.76 7.47
N ASN A 7 13.55 -27.24 8.62
CA ASN A 7 12.37 -28.12 8.67
C ASN A 7 11.09 -27.30 8.67
N VAL A 8 10.05 -27.81 8.00
CA VAL A 8 8.72 -27.22 8.02
C VAL A 8 8.09 -27.49 9.39
N VAL A 9 7.75 -26.43 10.12
CA VAL A 9 7.09 -26.51 11.42
C VAL A 9 5.81 -25.64 11.45
N TYR A 10 4.88 -26.02 12.31
CA TYR A 10 3.69 -25.21 12.52
C TYR A 10 4.05 -24.01 13.40
N GLY A 11 4.03 -22.81 12.80
CA GLY A 11 4.55 -21.60 13.43
C GLY A 11 3.91 -21.25 14.78
N SER A 12 2.62 -21.54 14.96
CA SER A 12 1.88 -21.16 16.19
C SER A 12 2.34 -21.90 17.46
N VAL A 13 3.15 -22.96 17.35
CA VAL A 13 3.62 -23.73 18.50
C VAL A 13 5.12 -23.56 18.75
N THR A 14 5.75 -22.63 18.07
CA THR A 14 7.20 -22.37 18.24
C THR A 14 7.48 -21.52 19.48
N GLN A 15 8.73 -21.61 19.97
CA GLN A 15 9.17 -20.82 21.11
C GLN A 15 9.12 -19.30 20.79
N GLU A 16 9.49 -18.93 19.56
CA GLU A 16 9.45 -17.55 19.09
C GLU A 16 8.03 -16.97 19.12
N THR A 17 7.03 -17.75 18.74
CA THR A 17 5.62 -17.35 18.84
C THR A 17 5.18 -17.17 20.29
N LYS A 18 5.61 -18.06 21.20
CA LYS A 18 5.36 -17.91 22.63
C LYS A 18 5.95 -16.61 23.19
N GLU A 19 7.18 -16.29 22.82
CA GLU A 19 7.84 -15.05 23.24
C GLU A 19 7.16 -13.80 22.69
N ALA A 20 6.73 -13.83 21.43
CA ALA A 20 5.96 -12.75 20.83
C ALA A 20 4.61 -12.56 21.53
N LEU A 21 3.88 -13.65 21.82
CA LEU A 21 2.62 -13.59 22.57
C LEU A 21 2.81 -13.06 23.99
N LEU A 22 3.91 -13.40 24.66
CA LEU A 22 4.21 -12.86 25.98
C LEU A 22 4.44 -11.34 25.93
N LYS A 23 5.15 -10.84 24.91
CA LYS A 23 5.30 -9.39 24.72
C LYS A 23 3.96 -8.70 24.50
N LEU A 24 3.09 -9.27 23.65
CA LEU A 24 1.75 -8.73 23.42
C LEU A 24 0.89 -8.79 24.69
N HIS A 25 1.01 -9.84 25.47
CA HIS A 25 0.32 -9.94 26.76
C HIS A 25 0.76 -8.85 27.73
N ASN A 26 2.06 -8.58 27.85
CA ASN A 26 2.56 -7.50 28.70
C ASN A 26 2.03 -6.14 28.23
N LEU A 27 2.03 -5.86 26.92
CA LEU A 27 1.45 -4.64 26.37
C LEU A 27 -0.06 -4.52 26.66
N TYR A 28 -0.76 -5.65 26.74
CA TYR A 28 -2.17 -5.69 27.11
C TYR A 28 -2.35 -5.40 28.61
N GLU A 29 -1.57 -6.02 29.50
CA GLU A 29 -1.60 -5.76 30.94
C GLU A 29 -1.23 -4.30 31.29
N ASP A 30 -0.32 -3.71 30.51
CA ASP A 30 0.09 -2.30 30.63
C ASP A 30 -0.93 -1.32 29.97
N GLU A 31 -2.07 -1.80 29.51
CA GLU A 31 -3.13 -1.04 28.85
C GLU A 31 -2.68 -0.29 27.57
N ILE A 32 -1.53 -0.69 26.98
CA ILE A 32 -1.02 -0.13 25.72
C ILE A 32 -1.81 -0.68 24.53
N LEU A 33 -2.18 -1.96 24.57
CA LEU A 33 -3.08 -2.54 23.59
C LEU A 33 -4.54 -2.28 23.96
N ASP A 34 -5.36 -2.02 22.95
CA ASP A 34 -6.80 -1.84 23.12
C ASP A 34 -7.40 -3.05 23.86
N GLN A 35 -7.93 -2.79 25.06
CA GLN A 35 -8.49 -3.82 25.95
C GLN A 35 -9.67 -4.57 25.33
N ARG A 36 -10.25 -4.04 24.27
CA ARG A 36 -11.36 -4.66 23.52
C ARG A 36 -10.98 -5.08 22.10
N PHE A 37 -9.68 -5.28 21.82
CA PHE A 37 -9.21 -5.57 20.47
C PHE A 37 -9.92 -6.77 19.80
N LEU A 38 -10.27 -7.80 20.56
CA LEU A 38 -11.01 -8.98 20.06
C LEU A 38 -12.44 -8.67 19.62
N LEU A 39 -13.01 -7.57 20.08
CA LEU A 39 -14.39 -7.16 19.80
C LEU A 39 -14.47 -6.07 18.72
N ARG A 40 -13.31 -5.55 18.30
CA ARG A 40 -13.27 -4.47 17.32
C ARG A 40 -13.55 -4.97 15.92
N LYS A 41 -14.38 -4.23 15.23
CA LYS A 41 -14.56 -4.29 13.78
C LYS A 41 -13.87 -3.10 13.13
N THR A 42 -13.73 -3.11 11.81
CA THR A 42 -13.08 -2.03 11.04
C THR A 42 -13.68 -0.66 11.36
N GLU A 43 -15.01 -0.56 11.43
CA GLU A 43 -15.70 0.69 11.74
C GLU A 43 -15.32 1.25 13.12
N ASN A 44 -15.09 0.37 14.09
CA ASN A 44 -14.69 0.78 15.45
C ASN A 44 -13.24 1.29 15.49
N ILE A 45 -12.37 0.82 14.61
CA ILE A 45 -10.99 1.32 14.48
C ILE A 45 -11.02 2.75 13.96
N ASP A 46 -11.82 3.03 12.95
CA ASP A 46 -12.01 4.37 12.42
C ASP A 46 -12.49 5.36 13.51
N ASP A 47 -13.41 4.94 14.36
CA ASP A 47 -13.91 5.76 15.46
C ASP A 47 -12.83 6.05 16.52
N LEU A 48 -11.98 5.07 16.84
CA LEU A 48 -10.84 5.27 17.74
C LEU A 48 -9.83 6.28 17.17
N LEU A 49 -9.57 6.19 15.87
CA LEU A 49 -8.69 7.12 15.19
C LEU A 49 -9.26 8.55 15.16
N LYS A 50 -10.54 8.69 14.80
CA LYS A 50 -11.23 9.99 14.75
C LYS A 50 -11.34 10.67 16.11
N THR A 51 -11.44 9.89 17.18
CA THR A 51 -11.58 10.42 18.55
C THR A 51 -10.25 10.63 19.26
N GLY A 52 -9.12 10.34 18.59
CA GLY A 52 -7.79 10.49 19.18
C GLY A 52 -7.44 9.47 20.26
N HIS A 53 -8.22 8.37 20.37
CA HIS A 53 -7.97 7.30 21.34
C HIS A 53 -6.99 6.23 20.82
N CYS A 54 -6.45 6.40 19.60
CA CYS A 54 -5.48 5.51 19.01
C CYS A 54 -4.27 6.34 18.56
N GLY A 55 -3.15 6.20 19.24
CA GLY A 55 -1.91 6.93 18.94
C GLY A 55 -0.96 6.21 18.00
N ALA A 56 -1.14 4.90 17.79
CA ALA A 56 -0.31 4.10 16.89
C ALA A 56 -1.12 2.96 16.27
N ILE A 57 -0.88 2.68 15.01
CA ILE A 57 -1.45 1.52 14.32
C ILE A 57 -0.38 0.78 13.54
N CYS A 58 -0.50 -0.53 13.43
CA CYS A 58 0.25 -1.30 12.46
C CYS A 58 -0.51 -1.29 11.13
N GLY A 59 0.15 -0.89 10.05
CA GLY A 59 -0.48 -0.75 8.74
C GLY A 59 0.52 -0.93 7.61
N ARG A 60 0.00 -0.95 6.41
CA ARG A 60 0.79 -0.98 5.18
C ARG A 60 1.16 0.44 4.75
N TRP A 61 2.05 0.58 3.79
CA TRP A 61 2.47 1.89 3.24
C TRP A 61 1.28 2.79 2.83
N TRP A 62 0.15 2.22 2.47
CA TRP A 62 -1.06 2.95 2.08
C TRP A 62 -2.01 3.27 3.25
N ALA A 63 -1.63 2.98 4.51
CA ALA A 63 -2.44 3.33 5.69
C ALA A 63 -2.89 4.81 5.75
N PRO A 64 -2.12 5.80 5.25
CA PRO A 64 -2.61 7.16 5.14
C PRO A 64 -3.90 7.31 4.33
N ASN A 65 -4.10 6.48 3.29
CA ASN A 65 -5.34 6.51 2.50
C ASN A 65 -6.50 5.84 3.23
N ASN A 66 -6.23 4.78 3.96
CA ASN A 66 -7.22 4.05 4.76
C ASN A 66 -6.50 3.22 5.83
N PRO A 67 -6.74 3.43 7.14
CA PRO A 67 -7.84 4.22 7.73
C PRO A 67 -7.49 5.66 8.15
N LEU A 68 -6.22 6.11 8.07
CA LEU A 68 -5.78 7.36 8.68
C LEU A 68 -6.38 8.63 8.06
N SER A 69 -6.85 8.58 6.81
CA SER A 69 -7.54 9.71 6.19
C SER A 69 -8.78 10.15 6.97
N ALA A 70 -9.44 9.21 7.65
CA ALA A 70 -10.59 9.50 8.49
C ALA A 70 -10.23 10.34 9.71
N ALA A 71 -9.08 10.06 10.33
CA ALA A 71 -8.55 10.86 11.45
C ALA A 71 -8.12 12.26 10.98
N TYR A 72 -7.42 12.34 9.86
CA TYR A 72 -6.97 13.61 9.28
C TYR A 72 -8.14 14.54 8.92
N ASN A 73 -9.28 14.00 8.51
CA ASN A 73 -10.49 14.79 8.25
C ASN A 73 -11.08 15.44 9.52
N VAL A 74 -10.82 14.85 10.68
CA VAL A 74 -11.29 15.40 11.98
C VAL A 74 -10.27 16.37 12.55
N ASP A 75 -8.99 16.02 12.47
CA ASP A 75 -7.89 16.86 12.94
C ASP A 75 -6.72 16.81 11.93
N SER A 76 -6.65 17.86 11.12
CA SER A 76 -5.58 18.01 10.11
C SER A 76 -4.21 18.33 10.73
N ASN A 77 -4.13 18.64 12.04
CA ASN A 77 -2.87 18.84 12.76
C ASN A 77 -2.31 17.54 13.34
N ALA A 78 -3.07 16.44 13.29
CA ALA A 78 -2.58 15.14 13.72
C ALA A 78 -1.46 14.68 12.78
N GLU A 79 -0.22 14.80 13.20
CA GLU A 79 0.97 14.41 12.44
C GLU A 79 1.22 12.90 12.55
N TRP A 80 0.56 12.13 11.69
CA TRP A 80 0.85 10.71 11.54
C TRP A 80 2.13 10.50 10.77
N LYS A 81 3.11 9.83 11.39
CA LYS A 81 4.41 9.54 10.78
C LYS A 81 4.60 8.03 10.62
N PRO A 82 5.09 7.58 9.47
CA PRO A 82 5.44 6.18 9.28
C PRO A 82 6.74 5.85 10.02
N TYR A 83 6.74 4.70 10.67
CA TYR A 83 7.93 4.09 11.25
C TYR A 83 8.00 2.65 10.74
N LEU A 84 9.14 2.26 10.22
CA LEU A 84 9.37 0.86 9.92
C LEU A 84 9.62 0.14 11.26
N LEU A 85 8.83 -0.89 11.50
CA LEU A 85 9.12 -1.78 12.62
C LEU A 85 10.51 -2.37 12.40
N ASP A 86 11.44 -2.00 13.29
CA ASP A 86 12.69 -2.69 13.50
C ASP A 86 13.98 -2.22 12.82
N LYS A 87 14.12 -0.94 12.55
CA LYS A 87 15.44 -0.44 12.10
C LYS A 87 16.48 -0.31 13.23
N GLU A 88 16.03 -0.14 14.48
CA GLU A 88 16.92 0.13 15.63
C GLU A 88 17.18 -1.09 16.52
N GLN A 89 16.41 -2.17 16.35
CA GLN A 89 16.55 -3.38 17.17
C GLN A 89 17.20 -4.57 16.44
N VAL A 90 17.42 -4.45 15.13
CA VAL A 90 18.05 -5.50 14.35
C VAL A 90 19.54 -5.26 14.33
N ASN A 91 20.27 -6.10 15.07
CA ASN A 91 21.71 -6.25 14.87
C ASN A 91 21.96 -6.66 13.41
N GLU A 92 23.13 -6.31 12.85
CA GLU A 92 23.53 -6.71 11.48
C GLU A 92 23.38 -8.22 11.18
N THR A 93 23.20 -9.02 12.20
CA THR A 93 22.99 -10.48 12.13
C THR A 93 21.54 -10.93 12.16
N GLN A 94 20.59 -10.06 12.52
CA GLN A 94 19.15 -10.38 12.52
C GLN A 94 18.50 -9.82 11.26
N LYS A 95 18.16 -10.69 10.33
CA LYS A 95 17.34 -10.32 9.16
C LYS A 95 15.88 -10.22 9.59
N ILE A 96 15.22 -9.16 9.19
CA ILE A 96 13.75 -9.08 9.27
C ILE A 96 13.22 -10.20 8.37
N SER A 97 12.54 -11.17 8.97
CA SER A 97 11.84 -12.19 8.20
C SER A 97 10.48 -11.61 7.80
N VAL A 98 10.32 -11.29 6.53
CA VAL A 98 9.02 -10.96 5.96
C VAL A 98 8.37 -12.24 5.45
N PHE A 99 7.06 -12.32 5.58
CA PHE A 99 6.29 -13.40 5.00
C PHE A 99 6.37 -13.28 3.49
N GLU A 100 6.91 -14.28 2.82
CA GLU A 100 6.76 -14.41 1.39
C GLU A 100 5.28 -14.70 1.11
N SER A 101 4.60 -13.72 0.55
CA SER A 101 3.21 -13.89 0.14
C SER A 101 3.19 -14.79 -1.09
N TYR A 102 2.22 -15.71 -1.15
CA TYR A 102 1.97 -16.43 -2.40
C TYR A 102 1.68 -15.39 -3.49
N ASP A 103 2.39 -15.47 -4.61
CA ASP A 103 2.23 -14.57 -5.76
C ASP A 103 0.83 -14.62 -6.39
N GLN A 104 0.02 -15.57 -5.98
CA GLN A 104 -1.29 -15.85 -6.56
C GLN A 104 -2.39 -15.68 -5.49
N TRP A 105 -2.94 -14.48 -5.41
CA TRP A 105 -4.06 -14.17 -4.51
C TRP A 105 -5.42 -14.46 -5.13
N MET A 106 -5.52 -14.35 -6.45
CA MET A 106 -6.78 -14.50 -7.18
C MET A 106 -6.55 -15.21 -8.51
N TYR A 107 -7.57 -15.94 -8.93
CA TYR A 107 -7.60 -16.62 -10.20
C TYR A 107 -8.77 -16.07 -11.02
N VAL A 108 -8.52 -15.83 -12.32
CA VAL A 108 -9.62 -15.62 -13.26
C VAL A 108 -10.03 -16.98 -13.78
N VAL A 109 -11.28 -17.35 -13.54
CA VAL A 109 -11.84 -18.64 -13.98
C VAL A 109 -12.87 -18.43 -15.06
N VAL A 110 -12.82 -19.27 -16.08
CA VAL A 110 -13.80 -19.30 -17.15
C VAL A 110 -14.63 -20.57 -17.03
N ARG A 111 -15.95 -20.43 -17.11
CA ARG A 111 -16.85 -21.58 -17.02
C ARG A 111 -16.55 -22.59 -18.14
N LYS A 112 -16.47 -23.86 -17.79
CA LYS A 112 -16.32 -24.93 -18.80
C LYS A 112 -17.45 -24.85 -19.84
N GLY A 113 -17.07 -24.90 -21.13
CA GLY A 113 -18.00 -24.78 -22.26
C GLY A 113 -18.42 -23.37 -22.63
N TYR A 114 -17.75 -22.33 -22.08
CA TYR A 114 -17.91 -20.98 -22.59
C TYR A 114 -17.24 -20.85 -23.95
N GLU A 115 -17.94 -20.24 -24.91
CA GLU A 115 -17.52 -20.25 -26.33
C GLU A 115 -16.30 -19.39 -26.64
N HIS A 116 -16.07 -18.34 -25.79
CA HIS A 116 -15.03 -17.32 -26.01
C HIS A 116 -14.09 -17.14 -24.81
N PRO A 117 -13.34 -18.19 -24.39
CA PRO A 117 -12.44 -18.10 -23.23
C PRO A 117 -11.30 -17.08 -23.43
N GLU A 118 -10.95 -16.79 -24.69
CA GLU A 118 -9.94 -15.80 -25.03
C GLU A 118 -10.30 -14.36 -24.64
N ILE A 119 -11.55 -14.09 -24.25
CA ILE A 119 -11.98 -12.75 -23.82
C ILE A 119 -11.20 -12.27 -22.60
N VAL A 120 -10.79 -13.18 -21.71
CA VAL A 120 -9.97 -12.85 -20.54
C VAL A 120 -8.61 -12.30 -20.97
N ALA A 121 -7.94 -12.99 -21.90
CA ALA A 121 -6.65 -12.55 -22.41
C ALA A 121 -6.77 -11.21 -23.15
N LYS A 122 -7.81 -11.01 -23.95
CA LYS A 122 -8.09 -9.74 -24.63
C LYS A 122 -8.33 -8.60 -23.65
N TYR A 123 -9.08 -8.87 -22.57
CA TYR A 123 -9.33 -7.88 -21.52
C TYR A 123 -8.02 -7.48 -20.79
N VAL A 124 -7.20 -8.46 -20.42
CA VAL A 124 -5.89 -8.20 -19.79
C VAL A 124 -5.00 -7.39 -20.71
N SER A 125 -4.92 -7.73 -22.01
CA SER A 125 -4.16 -6.95 -22.99
C SER A 125 -4.66 -5.52 -23.10
N ALA A 126 -5.97 -5.30 -23.17
CA ALA A 126 -6.55 -3.96 -23.25
C ALA A 126 -6.19 -3.10 -22.00
N ILE A 127 -6.26 -3.68 -20.80
CA ILE A 127 -5.86 -2.99 -19.56
C ILE A 127 -4.35 -2.71 -19.54
N PHE A 128 -3.53 -3.66 -20.00
CA PHE A 128 -2.09 -3.46 -20.12
C PHE A 128 -1.76 -2.32 -21.07
N ASP A 129 -2.34 -2.32 -22.26
CA ASP A 129 -2.14 -1.27 -23.26
C ASP A 129 -2.58 0.10 -22.74
N GLN A 130 -3.72 0.14 -22.02
CA GLN A 130 -4.21 1.36 -21.36
C GLN A 130 -3.18 1.94 -20.38
N SER A 131 -2.51 1.10 -19.59
CA SER A 131 -1.56 1.57 -18.58
C SER A 131 -0.20 1.95 -19.19
N ARG A 132 0.23 1.25 -20.27
CA ARG A 132 1.56 1.41 -20.87
C ARG A 132 1.61 2.41 -22.02
N TYR A 133 0.55 2.50 -22.79
CA TYR A 133 0.50 3.27 -24.02
C TYR A 133 -0.56 4.37 -23.95
N ALA A 134 -0.62 5.07 -22.82
CA ALA A 134 -1.62 6.12 -22.57
C ALA A 134 -1.65 7.24 -23.65
N ASN A 135 -0.62 7.35 -24.46
CA ASN A 135 -0.55 8.29 -25.60
C ASN A 135 -1.11 7.70 -26.91
N ASP A 136 -1.37 6.42 -26.97
CA ASP A 136 -2.01 5.77 -28.10
C ASP A 136 -3.49 6.15 -28.16
N SER A 137 -4.04 6.31 -29.38
CA SER A 137 -5.42 6.73 -29.56
C SER A 137 -6.43 5.71 -29.04
N ALA A 138 -6.16 4.43 -29.20
CA ALA A 138 -7.02 3.35 -28.71
C ALA A 138 -6.99 3.27 -27.18
N ALA A 139 -5.81 3.42 -26.58
CA ALA A 139 -5.69 3.48 -25.12
C ALA A 139 -6.40 4.69 -24.53
N ARG A 140 -6.38 5.85 -25.20
CA ARG A 140 -7.13 7.04 -24.80
C ARG A 140 -8.64 6.81 -24.87
N GLU A 141 -9.13 6.19 -25.94
CA GLU A 141 -10.55 5.88 -26.09
C GLU A 141 -11.05 4.96 -24.96
N VAL A 142 -10.29 3.95 -24.59
CA VAL A 142 -10.58 3.06 -23.45
C VAL A 142 -10.54 3.84 -22.13
N ASN A 143 -9.56 4.71 -21.95
CA ASN A 143 -9.45 5.57 -20.76
C ASN A 143 -10.64 6.50 -20.63
N ASP A 144 -11.03 7.18 -21.72
CA ASP A 144 -12.15 8.10 -21.76
C ASP A 144 -13.46 7.37 -21.43
N TYR A 145 -13.67 6.19 -22.00
CA TYR A 145 -14.81 5.34 -21.70
C TYR A 145 -14.91 4.99 -20.21
N PHE A 146 -13.81 4.50 -19.61
CA PHE A 146 -13.81 4.14 -18.20
C PHE A 146 -13.89 5.33 -17.26
N SER A 147 -13.34 6.48 -17.62
CA SER A 147 -13.41 7.69 -16.78
C SER A 147 -14.81 8.28 -16.69
N ILE A 148 -15.60 8.13 -17.75
CA ILE A 148 -16.93 8.73 -17.82
C ILE A 148 -18.02 7.77 -17.32
N ASN A 149 -17.89 6.47 -17.62
CA ASN A 149 -19.00 5.53 -17.52
C ASN A 149 -18.88 4.49 -16.42
N VAL A 150 -17.67 4.25 -15.89
CA VAL A 150 -17.44 3.10 -14.98
C VAL A 150 -16.61 3.52 -13.80
N ASP A 151 -17.18 3.40 -12.60
CA ASP A 151 -16.40 3.40 -11.36
C ASP A 151 -15.29 2.34 -11.46
N PRO A 152 -14.02 2.68 -11.19
CA PRO A 152 -12.92 1.73 -11.23
C PRO A 152 -13.16 0.46 -10.39
N THR A 153 -13.93 0.56 -9.31
CA THR A 153 -14.28 -0.58 -8.46
C THR A 153 -15.34 -1.50 -9.09
N ALA A 154 -16.08 -1.02 -10.07
CA ALA A 154 -17.10 -1.78 -10.79
C ALA A 154 -16.55 -2.50 -12.04
N ARG A 155 -15.26 -2.42 -12.30
CA ARG A 155 -14.64 -3.15 -13.42
C ARG A 155 -14.75 -4.66 -13.20
N PRO A 156 -15.05 -5.44 -14.25
CA PRO A 156 -15.23 -6.88 -14.12
C PRO A 156 -13.97 -7.61 -13.63
N LEU A 157 -12.81 -7.08 -13.97
CA LEU A 157 -11.52 -7.57 -13.49
C LEU A 157 -10.68 -6.34 -13.10
N ASN A 158 -10.25 -6.28 -11.85
CA ASN A 158 -9.28 -5.28 -11.39
C ASN A 158 -7.87 -5.90 -11.50
N ILE A 159 -7.24 -5.71 -12.65
CA ILE A 159 -5.91 -6.23 -12.94
C ILE A 159 -4.99 -5.02 -13.13
N ASN A 160 -3.90 -5.01 -12.38
CA ASN A 160 -2.78 -4.10 -12.61
C ASN A 160 -1.59 -4.93 -13.11
N VAL A 161 -1.06 -4.58 -14.29
CA VAL A 161 0.14 -5.18 -14.84
C VAL A 161 1.24 -4.13 -14.80
N ASP A 162 2.20 -4.32 -13.92
CA ASP A 162 3.28 -3.37 -13.74
C ASP A 162 4.61 -4.07 -13.42
N TYR A 163 5.70 -3.32 -13.30
CA TYR A 163 6.98 -3.84 -12.83
C TYR A 163 6.89 -4.19 -11.35
N GLU A 164 7.67 -5.19 -10.94
CA GLU A 164 7.78 -5.60 -9.54
C GLU A 164 8.13 -4.44 -8.60
N ASP A 165 9.00 -3.53 -9.07
CA ASP A 165 9.47 -2.35 -8.37
C ASP A 165 8.70 -1.06 -8.73
N ALA A 166 7.56 -1.15 -9.40
CA ALA A 166 6.81 0.01 -9.91
C ALA A 166 6.47 1.04 -8.82
N LEU A 167 6.12 0.57 -7.62
CA LEU A 167 5.83 1.44 -6.49
C LEU A 167 7.04 2.32 -6.13
N TYR A 168 8.20 1.71 -6.07
CA TYR A 168 9.45 2.39 -5.69
C TYR A 168 9.93 3.33 -6.78
N ARG A 169 9.93 2.91 -8.05
CA ARG A 169 10.25 3.76 -9.20
C ARG A 169 9.35 4.99 -9.26
N THR A 170 8.05 4.80 -9.11
CA THR A 170 7.09 5.90 -9.08
C THR A 170 7.42 6.89 -7.95
N THR A 171 7.76 6.39 -6.77
CA THR A 171 8.14 7.23 -5.63
C THR A 171 9.43 8.00 -5.91
N GLU A 172 10.46 7.33 -6.44
CA GLU A 172 11.74 7.96 -6.81
C GLU A 172 11.55 9.07 -7.85
N HIS A 173 10.79 8.82 -8.90
CA HIS A 173 10.51 9.82 -9.93
C HIS A 173 9.74 11.02 -9.36
N ILE A 174 8.71 10.79 -8.54
CA ILE A 174 7.96 11.87 -7.91
C ILE A 174 8.85 12.67 -6.96
N GLN A 175 9.66 12.01 -6.13
CA GLN A 175 10.58 12.68 -5.22
C GLN A 175 11.62 13.49 -5.99
N ALA A 176 12.24 12.91 -7.02
CA ALA A 176 13.21 13.60 -7.86
C ALA A 176 12.61 14.85 -8.55
N ALA A 177 11.34 14.77 -8.98
CA ALA A 177 10.64 15.92 -9.55
C ALA A 177 10.30 16.99 -8.49
N LEU A 178 9.96 16.60 -7.26
CA LEU A 178 9.75 17.51 -6.14
C LEU A 178 11.06 18.24 -5.78
N ASP A 179 12.18 17.52 -5.80
CA ASP A 179 13.54 18.02 -5.54
C ASP A 179 14.13 18.78 -6.75
N LYS A 180 13.41 18.83 -7.87
CA LYS A 180 13.82 19.47 -9.13
C LYS A 180 15.07 18.86 -9.77
N THR A 181 15.34 17.59 -9.53
CA THR A 181 16.43 16.82 -10.15
C THR A 181 15.95 16.02 -11.36
N LEU A 182 14.64 15.88 -11.55
CA LEU A 182 13.99 15.28 -12.71
C LEU A 182 13.00 16.30 -13.32
N ASP A 183 12.98 16.42 -14.65
CA ASP A 183 12.00 17.28 -15.32
C ASP A 183 10.60 16.65 -15.28
N VAL A 184 9.59 17.46 -14.96
CA VAL A 184 8.20 17.01 -14.85
C VAL A 184 7.66 16.44 -16.18
N SER A 185 8.25 16.86 -17.31
CA SER A 185 7.86 16.31 -18.63
C SER A 185 8.19 14.83 -18.78
N GLU A 186 9.20 14.34 -18.06
CA GLU A 186 9.63 12.93 -18.08
C GLU A 186 8.70 12.00 -17.29
N LEU A 187 7.87 12.55 -16.40
CA LEU A 187 6.92 11.78 -15.63
C LEU A 187 5.80 11.20 -16.53
N SER A 188 5.40 9.97 -16.27
CA SER A 188 4.18 9.38 -16.84
C SER A 188 2.92 10.15 -16.41
N GLY A 189 1.79 9.89 -17.06
CA GLY A 189 0.52 10.52 -16.70
C GLY A 189 0.11 10.26 -15.24
N LEU A 190 0.33 9.04 -14.75
CA LEU A 190 0.05 8.65 -13.36
C LEU A 190 0.99 9.37 -12.39
N GLU A 191 2.28 9.38 -12.67
CA GLU A 191 3.28 10.06 -11.85
C GLU A 191 3.04 11.57 -11.79
N LYS A 192 2.68 12.20 -12.92
CA LYS A 192 2.28 13.62 -12.96
C LYS A 192 1.09 13.92 -12.06
N SER A 193 0.10 13.03 -12.03
CA SER A 193 -1.06 13.17 -11.16
C SER A 193 -0.65 13.16 -9.68
N TYR A 194 0.14 12.18 -9.27
CA TYR A 194 0.66 12.12 -7.90
C TYR A 194 1.58 13.28 -7.56
N PHE A 195 2.50 13.65 -8.45
CA PHE A 195 3.37 14.81 -8.30
C PHE A 195 2.59 16.09 -8.04
N ASN A 196 1.57 16.36 -8.86
CA ASN A 196 0.75 17.55 -8.72
C ASN A 196 0.00 17.58 -7.38
N THR A 197 -0.53 16.43 -6.95
CA THR A 197 -1.22 16.28 -5.67
C THR A 197 -0.27 16.51 -4.49
N CYS A 198 0.90 15.85 -4.49
CA CYS A 198 1.92 16.02 -3.45
C CYS A 198 2.45 17.45 -3.39
N LYS A 199 2.74 18.05 -4.55
CA LYS A 199 3.20 19.43 -4.65
C LYS A 199 2.17 20.43 -4.14
N SER A 200 0.90 20.25 -4.49
CA SER A 200 -0.19 21.10 -4.01
C SER A 200 -0.39 20.98 -2.50
N TYR A 201 -0.25 19.78 -1.95
CA TYR A 201 -0.25 19.56 -0.50
C TYR A 201 0.92 20.29 0.18
N LEU A 202 2.15 20.10 -0.29
CA LEU A 202 3.35 20.73 0.27
C LEU A 202 3.31 22.26 0.21
N ASN A 203 2.66 22.83 -0.79
CA ASN A 203 2.48 24.26 -0.94
C ASN A 203 1.26 24.81 -0.16
N GLY A 204 0.55 23.97 0.60
CA GLY A 204 -0.64 24.38 1.36
C GLY A 204 -1.86 24.69 0.50
N GLN A 205 -1.83 24.35 -0.81
CA GLN A 205 -2.94 24.56 -1.73
C GLN A 205 -4.01 23.47 -1.64
N LEU A 206 -3.63 22.29 -1.23
CA LEU A 206 -4.50 21.12 -1.06
C LEU A 206 -4.38 20.57 0.36
N THR A 207 -5.21 21.09 1.26
CA THR A 207 -5.20 20.73 2.70
C THR A 207 -6.18 19.60 3.05
N THR A 208 -6.68 18.88 2.06
CA THR A 208 -7.60 17.77 2.25
C THR A 208 -6.88 16.49 2.66
N ALA A 209 -7.61 15.57 3.27
CA ALA A 209 -7.09 14.24 3.62
C ALA A 209 -6.50 13.51 2.40
N ASN A 210 -7.06 13.66 1.21
CA ASN A 210 -6.52 13.06 -0.01
C ASN A 210 -5.14 13.62 -0.39
N GLY A 211 -4.93 14.94 -0.25
CA GLY A 211 -3.64 15.56 -0.49
C GLY A 211 -2.58 15.08 0.49
N TRP A 212 -2.90 15.10 1.77
CA TRP A 212 -2.04 14.55 2.82
C TRP A 212 -1.75 13.06 2.59
N ALA A 213 -2.77 12.25 2.36
CA ALA A 213 -2.64 10.80 2.22
C ALA A 213 -1.77 10.42 1.01
N ALA A 214 -1.88 11.14 -0.11
CA ALA A 214 -1.03 10.92 -1.27
C ALA A 214 0.45 11.16 -0.94
N TYR A 215 0.75 12.25 -0.25
CA TYR A 215 2.11 12.57 0.19
C TYR A 215 2.62 11.57 1.24
N ALA A 216 1.83 11.33 2.29
CA ALA A 216 2.22 10.47 3.41
C ALA A 216 2.44 9.02 2.97
N SER A 217 1.61 8.49 2.07
CA SER A 217 1.76 7.12 1.58
C SER A 217 2.90 6.99 0.57
N ARG A 218 2.89 7.82 -0.49
CA ARG A 218 3.82 7.66 -1.61
C ARG A 218 5.22 8.15 -1.31
N ILE A 219 5.36 9.25 -0.57
CA ILE A 219 6.65 9.86 -0.31
C ILE A 219 7.21 9.43 1.05
N GLN A 220 6.41 9.57 2.12
CA GLN A 220 6.94 9.27 3.45
C GLN A 220 7.02 7.76 3.71
N ALA A 221 5.91 7.03 3.59
CA ALA A 221 5.90 5.60 3.96
C ALA A 221 6.75 4.74 3.01
N VAL A 222 6.63 4.93 1.69
CA VAL A 222 7.48 4.20 0.73
C VAL A 222 8.93 4.64 0.84
N GLY A 223 9.20 5.93 1.11
CA GLY A 223 10.55 6.42 1.37
C GLY A 223 11.22 5.74 2.58
N GLU A 224 10.49 5.42 3.65
CA GLU A 224 11.05 4.66 4.78
C GLU A 224 11.39 3.22 4.37
N LEU A 225 10.57 2.56 3.54
CA LEU A 225 10.88 1.24 3.01
C LEU A 225 12.16 1.26 2.16
N GLN A 226 12.31 2.25 1.29
CA GLN A 226 13.50 2.42 0.45
C GLN A 226 14.77 2.65 1.28
N LYS A 227 14.71 3.50 2.31
CA LYS A 227 15.83 3.72 3.24
C LYS A 227 16.25 2.42 3.97
N ALA A 228 15.32 1.51 4.17
CA ALA A 228 15.59 0.20 4.76
C ALA A 228 16.12 -0.83 3.76
N GLY A 229 16.28 -0.45 2.48
CA GLY A 229 16.73 -1.36 1.41
C GLY A 229 15.65 -2.32 0.89
N ILE A 230 14.37 -2.05 1.20
CA ILE A 230 13.25 -2.81 0.66
C ILE A 230 12.88 -2.19 -0.69
N THR A 231 13.11 -2.91 -1.78
CA THR A 231 12.98 -2.39 -3.16
C THR A 231 11.98 -3.15 -4.03
N SER A 232 11.28 -4.14 -3.47
CA SER A 232 10.29 -4.95 -4.19
C SER A 232 9.01 -5.08 -3.38
N THR A 233 7.87 -5.10 -4.06
CA THR A 233 6.56 -5.31 -3.46
C THR A 233 6.18 -6.79 -3.32
N SER A 234 6.95 -7.69 -3.93
CA SER A 234 6.69 -9.14 -3.85
C SER A 234 7.01 -9.75 -2.49
N THR A 235 7.70 -9.00 -1.64
CA THR A 235 8.15 -9.40 -0.31
C THR A 235 7.40 -8.70 0.84
N CYS A 236 6.17 -8.33 0.63
CA CYS A 236 5.33 -7.73 1.68
C CYS A 236 4.23 -8.67 2.14
#